data_6457c9ce67599b5963a82897d9dc3596
#
_entry.id   6457c9ce67599b5963a82897d9dc3596
#
_cell.length_a   1.000
_cell.length_b   1.000
_cell.length_c   1.000
_cell.angle_alpha   90.00
_cell.angle_beta   90.00
_cell.angle_gamma   90.00
#
_symmetry.space_group_name_H-M   'P 1'
#
loop_
_entity.id
_entity.type
_entity.pdbx_description
1 polymer ?
#
loop_
_entity_poly.entity_id
_entity_poly.type
_entity_poly.pdbx_seq_one_letter_code
_entity_poly.pdbx_strand_id
1 'polypeptide(L)'
;MVQNKEAKPKRRGRPRAYDPQAALLRATDSFWSGGYSGTSLDEICAATGMNRPSLYAAFGDKHTLYLEALKRYWQLSLVATREALAAGDRPLGEALMRFYDGQLSIYFSADGLPRGCFAIGTATTEAVDDPEIRTVLAEGLRMLDADLEARLRMARDRGELRHDADPAVLAVLASAALHSIAIRARAGVCRAELREIARKTVCVICG
;
A
#
# COMPACT_ATOMS: atom_id res chain seq x y z
N MET A 1 -25.68 -26.33 -54.70
CA MET A 1 -24.43 -25.53 -54.57
C MET A 1 -24.62 -24.58 -53.39
N VAL A 2 -24.01 -24.93 -52.27
CA VAL A 2 -24.07 -24.12 -51.03
C VAL A 2 -22.76 -23.32 -50.96
N GLN A 3 -22.90 -21.99 -51.09
CA GLN A 3 -21.73 -21.09 -50.97
C GLN A 3 -21.39 -20.91 -49.51
N ASN A 4 -20.23 -21.41 -49.11
CA ASN A 4 -19.61 -21.24 -47.78
C ASN A 4 -19.05 -19.82 -47.71
N LYS A 5 -19.66 -18.94 -46.88
CA LYS A 5 -19.13 -17.60 -46.60
C LYS A 5 -18.00 -17.74 -45.58
N GLU A 6 -16.76 -17.68 -46.04
CA GLU A 6 -15.59 -17.52 -45.15
C GLU A 6 -15.70 -16.25 -44.32
N ALA A 7 -15.67 -16.42 -43.00
CA ALA A 7 -15.65 -15.34 -42.03
C ALA A 7 -14.27 -14.64 -42.05
N LYS A 8 -14.23 -13.37 -42.42
CA LYS A 8 -13.01 -12.54 -42.37
C LYS A 8 -12.46 -12.49 -40.96
N PRO A 9 -11.15 -12.76 -40.74
CA PRO A 9 -10.55 -12.68 -39.42
C PRO A 9 -10.65 -11.24 -38.86
N LYS A 10 -11.11 -11.10 -37.61
CA LYS A 10 -11.12 -9.83 -36.86
C LYS A 10 -9.70 -9.26 -36.86
N ARG A 11 -9.51 -8.04 -37.41
CA ARG A 11 -8.25 -7.30 -37.30
C ARG A 11 -7.88 -7.17 -35.83
N ARG A 12 -6.77 -7.77 -35.43
CA ARG A 12 -6.11 -7.49 -34.17
C ARG A 12 -5.80 -6.00 -34.11
N GLY A 13 -6.33 -5.29 -33.09
CA GLY A 13 -6.03 -3.88 -32.88
C GLY A 13 -4.52 -3.64 -32.80
N ARG A 14 -4.09 -2.43 -33.18
CA ARG A 14 -2.68 -2.00 -33.07
C ARG A 14 -2.16 -2.34 -31.67
N PRO A 15 -0.97 -2.95 -31.54
CA PRO A 15 -0.38 -3.23 -30.22
C PRO A 15 -0.40 -1.96 -29.37
N ARG A 16 -0.77 -2.09 -28.08
CA ARG A 16 -0.73 -0.94 -27.15
C ARG A 16 0.70 -0.43 -27.07
N ALA A 17 0.90 0.85 -27.31
CA ALA A 17 2.22 1.49 -27.28
C ALA A 17 2.78 1.69 -25.85
N TYR A 18 2.07 1.20 -24.81
CA TYR A 18 2.42 1.37 -23.41
C TYR A 18 2.11 0.10 -22.61
N ASP A 19 2.86 -0.11 -21.53
CA ASP A 19 2.58 -1.12 -20.50
C ASP A 19 1.66 -0.51 -19.42
N PRO A 20 0.42 -1.02 -19.24
CA PRO A 20 -0.52 -0.49 -18.24
C PRO A 20 0.02 -0.59 -16.82
N GLN A 21 0.78 -1.63 -16.50
CA GLN A 21 1.34 -1.83 -15.17
C GLN A 21 2.42 -0.78 -14.85
N ALA A 22 3.32 -0.54 -15.82
CA ALA A 22 4.33 0.51 -15.69
C ALA A 22 3.70 1.91 -15.62
N ALA A 23 2.63 2.16 -16.38
CA ALA A 23 1.89 3.41 -16.33
C ALA A 23 1.21 3.61 -14.98
N LEU A 24 0.56 2.58 -14.42
CA LEU A 24 -0.05 2.64 -13.09
C LEU A 24 0.98 2.94 -12.00
N LEU A 25 2.16 2.34 -12.07
CA LEU A 25 3.24 2.63 -11.11
C LEU A 25 3.67 4.10 -11.15
N ARG A 26 3.89 4.65 -12.35
CA ARG A 26 4.28 6.06 -12.52
C ARG A 26 3.19 7.02 -12.07
N ALA A 27 1.92 6.71 -12.37
CA ALA A 27 0.79 7.48 -11.87
C ALA A 27 0.70 7.42 -10.33
N THR A 28 0.95 6.24 -9.74
CA THR A 28 1.01 6.09 -8.28
C THR A 28 2.10 6.98 -7.67
N ASP A 29 3.28 7.05 -8.26
CA ASP A 29 4.37 7.91 -7.78
C ASP A 29 4.00 9.40 -7.87
N SER A 30 3.29 9.82 -8.93
CA SER A 30 2.76 11.19 -9.06
C SER A 30 1.77 11.51 -7.95
N PHE A 31 0.80 10.64 -7.70
CA PHE A 31 -0.15 10.79 -6.60
C PHE A 31 0.52 10.74 -5.23
N TRP A 32 1.56 9.93 -5.06
CA TRP A 32 2.29 9.86 -3.79
C TRP A 32 2.96 11.18 -3.43
N SER A 33 3.49 11.86 -4.44
CA SER A 33 4.16 13.15 -4.28
C SER A 33 3.18 14.31 -4.10
N GLY A 34 2.17 14.41 -4.96
CA GLY A 34 1.25 15.56 -5.04
C GLY A 34 -0.09 15.39 -4.31
N GLY A 35 -0.42 14.17 -3.85
CA GLY A 35 -1.78 13.84 -3.41
C GLY A 35 -2.76 13.68 -4.58
N TYR A 36 -4.01 13.29 -4.29
CA TYR A 36 -5.03 13.17 -5.34
C TYR A 36 -5.38 14.54 -5.93
N SER A 37 -5.81 15.49 -5.11
CA SER A 37 -6.27 16.81 -5.56
C SER A 37 -5.14 17.63 -6.17
N GLY A 38 -3.91 17.53 -5.66
CA GLY A 38 -2.75 18.29 -6.14
C GLY A 38 -2.11 17.76 -7.42
N THR A 39 -2.45 16.54 -7.88
CA THR A 39 -1.88 15.96 -9.10
C THR A 39 -2.80 16.21 -10.30
N SER A 40 -2.31 16.87 -11.35
CA SER A 40 -3.06 17.14 -12.57
C SER A 40 -3.00 15.97 -13.56
N LEU A 41 -3.96 15.91 -14.49
CA LEU A 41 -3.92 14.93 -15.60
C LEU A 41 -2.71 15.13 -16.51
N ASP A 42 -2.22 16.36 -16.67
CA ASP A 42 -1.05 16.64 -17.50
C ASP A 42 0.23 16.11 -16.85
N GLU A 43 0.37 16.23 -15.53
CA GLU A 43 1.48 15.62 -14.79
C GLU A 43 1.44 14.10 -14.91
N ILE A 44 0.26 13.47 -14.79
CA ILE A 44 0.10 12.03 -14.97
C ILE A 44 0.48 11.62 -16.40
N CYS A 45 0.02 12.37 -17.41
CA CYS A 45 0.38 12.12 -18.81
C CYS A 45 1.89 12.23 -19.03
N ALA A 46 2.53 13.26 -18.48
CA ALA A 46 3.98 13.45 -18.56
C ALA A 46 4.74 12.30 -17.88
N ALA A 47 4.33 11.90 -16.66
CA ALA A 47 4.96 10.81 -15.91
C ALA A 47 4.81 9.46 -16.59
N THR A 48 3.62 9.16 -17.15
CA THR A 48 3.31 7.87 -17.78
C THR A 48 3.79 7.77 -19.23
N GLY A 49 4.09 8.90 -19.89
CA GLY A 49 4.36 8.97 -21.32
C GLY A 49 3.11 8.75 -22.17
N MET A 50 1.91 8.83 -21.60
CA MET A 50 0.63 8.64 -22.27
C MET A 50 -0.02 9.98 -22.58
N ASN A 51 -0.78 10.05 -23.70
CA ASN A 51 -1.69 11.17 -23.92
C ASN A 51 -3.03 10.94 -23.18
N ARG A 52 -3.81 12.00 -22.96
CA ARG A 52 -5.09 11.94 -22.26
C ARG A 52 -6.07 10.88 -22.83
N PRO A 53 -6.29 10.78 -24.17
CA PRO A 53 -7.15 9.74 -24.72
C PRO A 53 -6.71 8.31 -24.39
N SER A 54 -5.40 8.04 -24.41
CA SER A 54 -4.85 6.73 -24.05
C SER A 54 -4.99 6.45 -22.56
N LEU A 55 -4.80 7.47 -21.71
CA LEU A 55 -4.98 7.37 -20.27
C LEU A 55 -6.43 7.02 -19.91
N TYR A 56 -7.39 7.75 -20.49
CA TYR A 56 -8.82 7.48 -20.31
C TYR A 56 -9.23 6.09 -20.83
N ALA A 57 -8.71 5.69 -22.00
CA ALA A 57 -8.99 4.36 -22.54
C ALA A 57 -8.43 3.22 -21.70
N ALA A 58 -7.35 3.47 -20.94
CA ALA A 58 -6.70 2.45 -20.10
C ALA A 58 -7.31 2.35 -18.70
N PHE A 59 -7.62 3.48 -18.09
CA PHE A 59 -7.91 3.59 -16.64
C PHE A 59 -9.24 4.28 -16.33
N GLY A 60 -9.98 4.74 -17.35
CA GLY A 60 -11.17 5.56 -17.15
C GLY A 60 -10.81 7.01 -16.85
N ASP A 61 -11.17 7.49 -15.68
CA ASP A 61 -10.87 8.84 -15.23
C ASP A 61 -9.75 8.90 -14.17
N LYS A 62 -9.41 10.10 -13.71
CA LYS A 62 -8.41 10.31 -12.65
C LYS A 62 -8.80 9.63 -11.35
N HIS A 63 -10.08 9.62 -11.02
CA HIS A 63 -10.60 9.01 -9.80
C HIS A 63 -10.42 7.49 -9.83
N THR A 64 -10.84 6.84 -10.91
CA THR A 64 -10.66 5.39 -11.10
C THR A 64 -9.18 5.00 -11.06
N LEU A 65 -8.31 5.77 -11.73
CA LEU A 65 -6.87 5.55 -11.72
C LEU A 65 -6.28 5.66 -10.30
N TYR A 66 -6.75 6.64 -9.51
CA TYR A 66 -6.31 6.79 -8.12
C TYR A 66 -6.78 5.63 -7.24
N LEU A 67 -8.02 5.19 -7.38
CA LEU A 67 -8.54 4.01 -6.66
C LEU A 67 -7.75 2.74 -7.01
N GLU A 68 -7.38 2.54 -8.27
CA GLU A 68 -6.51 1.42 -8.67
C GLU A 68 -5.12 1.53 -8.04
N ALA A 69 -4.54 2.73 -8.00
CA ALA A 69 -3.26 2.98 -7.34
C ALA A 69 -3.34 2.68 -5.83
N LEU A 70 -4.41 3.11 -5.15
CA LEU A 70 -4.63 2.88 -3.72
C LEU A 70 -4.84 1.40 -3.40
N LYS A 71 -5.65 0.69 -4.20
CA LYS A 71 -5.86 -0.76 -4.07
C LYS A 71 -4.55 -1.54 -4.26
N ARG A 72 -3.77 -1.17 -5.30
CA ARG A 72 -2.47 -1.79 -5.55
C ARG A 72 -1.49 -1.55 -4.41
N TYR A 73 -1.44 -0.33 -3.87
CA TYR A 73 -0.61 -0.02 -2.70
C TYR A 73 -0.96 -0.94 -1.52
N TRP A 74 -2.24 -1.08 -1.20
CA TRP A 74 -2.69 -1.98 -0.13
C TRP A 74 -2.29 -3.43 -0.39
N GLN A 75 -2.45 -3.92 -1.62
CA GLN A 75 -2.03 -5.28 -1.99
C GLN A 75 -0.54 -5.50 -1.70
N LEU A 76 0.33 -4.59 -2.13
CA LEU A 76 1.77 -4.68 -1.89
C LEU A 76 2.13 -4.61 -0.40
N SER A 77 1.54 -3.67 0.32
CA SER A 77 1.77 -3.49 1.76
C SER A 77 1.32 -4.71 2.57
N LEU A 78 0.14 -5.27 2.27
CA LEU A 78 -0.39 -6.44 2.96
C LEU A 78 0.37 -7.73 2.62
N VAL A 79 0.84 -7.90 1.39
CA VAL A 79 1.72 -9.03 1.04
C VAL A 79 3.01 -8.95 1.86
N ALA A 80 3.69 -7.80 1.86
CA ALA A 80 4.90 -7.60 2.67
C ALA A 80 4.64 -7.82 4.18
N THR A 81 3.48 -7.38 4.69
CA THR A 81 3.05 -7.61 6.07
C THR A 81 2.93 -9.10 6.37
N ARG A 82 2.20 -9.85 5.54
CA ARG A 82 1.98 -11.29 5.74
C ARG A 82 3.28 -12.09 5.65
N GLU A 83 4.15 -11.75 4.72
CA GLU A 83 5.48 -12.37 4.60
C GLU A 83 6.36 -12.11 5.84
N ALA A 84 6.33 -10.90 6.37
CA ALA A 84 7.07 -10.54 7.57
C ALA A 84 6.53 -11.24 8.84
N LEU A 85 5.20 -11.30 8.97
CA LEU A 85 4.50 -11.91 10.10
C LEU A 85 4.34 -13.43 9.97
N ALA A 86 4.60 -14.00 8.78
CA ALA A 86 4.49 -15.45 8.54
C ALA A 86 5.25 -16.22 9.62
N ALA A 87 4.46 -17.10 10.26
CA ALA A 87 4.90 -17.79 11.46
C ALA A 87 5.78 -18.96 11.09
N GLY A 88 6.96 -18.90 10.94
CA GLY A 88 7.87 -20.02 11.24
C GLY A 88 8.04 -20.15 12.76
N ASP A 89 9.16 -20.70 13.17
CA ASP A 89 9.58 -20.73 14.59
C ASP A 89 10.17 -19.38 15.05
N ARG A 90 9.82 -18.30 14.33
CA ARG A 90 10.40 -16.97 14.59
C ARG A 90 9.72 -16.31 15.79
N PRO A 91 10.51 -15.79 16.76
CA PRO A 91 9.98 -15.05 17.89
C PRO A 91 9.15 -13.83 17.44
N LEU A 92 8.13 -13.46 18.23
CA LEU A 92 7.24 -12.34 17.94
C LEU A 92 8.00 -11.03 17.68
N GLY A 93 8.97 -10.70 18.54
CA GLY A 93 9.74 -9.47 18.41
C GLY A 93 10.50 -9.37 17.09
N GLU A 94 11.05 -10.49 16.60
CA GLU A 94 11.70 -10.54 15.28
C GLU A 94 10.68 -10.38 14.14
N ALA A 95 9.52 -11.04 14.24
CA ALA A 95 8.46 -10.92 13.23
C ALA A 95 7.95 -9.48 13.12
N LEU A 96 7.70 -8.81 14.25
CA LEU A 96 7.28 -7.41 14.29
C LEU A 96 8.37 -6.46 13.75
N MET A 97 9.65 -6.70 14.08
CA MET A 97 10.73 -5.88 13.50
C MET A 97 10.81 -6.04 11.99
N ARG A 98 10.66 -7.25 11.45
CA ARG A 98 10.60 -7.48 9.99
C ARG A 98 9.41 -6.80 9.35
N PHE A 99 8.26 -6.80 10.00
CA PHE A 99 7.09 -6.05 9.56
C PHE A 99 7.40 -4.55 9.44
N TYR A 100 7.96 -3.92 10.47
CA TYR A 100 8.33 -2.50 10.41
C TYR A 100 9.41 -2.23 9.38
N ASP A 101 10.45 -3.06 9.28
CA ASP A 101 11.52 -2.91 8.29
C ASP A 101 10.99 -3.04 6.84
N GLY A 102 10.03 -3.95 6.60
CA GLY A 102 9.34 -4.09 5.32
C GLY A 102 8.53 -2.84 4.96
N GLN A 103 7.75 -2.30 5.91
CA GLN A 103 6.99 -1.07 5.69
C GLN A 103 7.90 0.15 5.50
N LEU A 104 8.98 0.26 6.25
CA LEU A 104 10.00 1.30 6.05
C LEU A 104 10.61 1.23 4.64
N SER A 105 10.78 0.05 4.08
CA SER A 105 11.26 -0.09 2.69
C SER A 105 10.26 0.44 1.66
N ILE A 106 8.96 0.43 1.97
CA ILE A 106 7.92 1.05 1.14
C ILE A 106 7.88 2.57 1.31
N TYR A 107 8.16 3.07 2.53
CA TYR A 107 8.08 4.49 2.88
C TYR A 107 9.24 5.34 2.38
N PHE A 108 10.26 4.73 1.84
CA PHE A 108 11.37 5.41 1.18
C PHE A 108 11.42 4.99 -0.29
N SER A 109 11.65 5.94 -1.21
CA SER A 109 11.83 5.64 -2.62
C SER A 109 13.17 4.93 -2.88
N ALA A 110 13.38 4.45 -4.11
CA ALA A 110 14.61 3.73 -4.47
C ALA A 110 15.89 4.59 -4.31
N ASP A 111 15.76 5.90 -4.47
CA ASP A 111 16.80 6.91 -4.24
C ASP A 111 16.91 7.34 -2.75
N GLY A 112 16.15 6.70 -1.86
CA GLY A 112 16.20 6.94 -0.42
C GLY A 112 15.40 8.15 0.06
N LEU A 113 14.61 8.81 -0.80
CA LEU A 113 13.78 9.94 -0.39
C LEU A 113 12.58 9.48 0.45
N PRO A 114 12.31 10.17 1.57
CA PRO A 114 11.21 9.82 2.46
C PRO A 114 9.85 10.25 1.84
N ARG A 115 8.94 9.32 1.65
CA ARG A 115 7.59 9.57 1.10
C ARG A 115 6.45 9.13 2.00
N GLY A 116 6.75 8.33 3.03
CA GLY A 116 5.77 7.82 3.99
C GLY A 116 4.77 6.83 3.38
N CYS A 117 3.66 6.60 4.05
CA CYS A 117 2.58 5.73 3.58
C CYS A 117 1.73 6.45 2.52
N PHE A 118 1.50 5.80 1.38
CA PHE A 118 0.63 6.34 0.33
C PHE A 118 -0.80 6.55 0.84
N ALA A 119 -1.39 5.53 1.48
CA ALA A 119 -2.76 5.60 1.98
C ALA A 119 -2.95 6.71 3.03
N ILE A 120 -2.07 6.77 4.05
CA ILE A 120 -2.16 7.81 5.10
C ILE A 120 -1.84 9.19 4.53
N GLY A 121 -0.88 9.28 3.61
CA GLY A 121 -0.42 10.56 3.06
C GLY A 121 -1.34 11.17 2.00
N THR A 122 -2.24 10.38 1.38
CA THR A 122 -3.06 10.86 0.25
C THR A 122 -4.54 10.57 0.40
N ALA A 123 -4.94 9.44 1.01
CA ALA A 123 -6.34 9.04 1.03
C ALA A 123 -7.12 9.57 2.24
N THR A 124 -6.48 9.90 3.35
CA THR A 124 -7.17 10.35 4.58
C THR A 124 -7.96 11.65 4.37
N THR A 125 -7.42 12.59 3.61
CA THR A 125 -8.10 13.86 3.29
C THR A 125 -9.25 13.63 2.31
N GLU A 126 -9.02 12.88 1.25
CA GLU A 126 -10.00 12.63 0.21
C GLU A 126 -11.17 11.75 0.72
N ALA A 127 -10.92 10.87 1.68
CA ALA A 127 -11.96 10.02 2.29
C ALA A 127 -13.04 10.80 3.04
N VAL A 128 -12.85 12.08 3.32
CA VAL A 128 -13.87 12.94 3.95
C VAL A 128 -15.08 13.07 3.02
N ASP A 129 -14.83 13.35 1.74
CA ASP A 129 -15.88 13.66 0.76
C ASP A 129 -16.12 12.52 -0.24
N ASP A 130 -15.22 11.55 -0.32
CA ASP A 130 -15.28 10.44 -1.27
C ASP A 130 -15.56 9.09 -0.59
N PRO A 131 -16.78 8.53 -0.73
CA PRO A 131 -17.16 7.27 -0.10
C PRO A 131 -16.38 6.05 -0.61
N GLU A 132 -15.94 6.04 -1.89
CA GLU A 132 -15.20 4.91 -2.45
C GLU A 132 -13.78 4.90 -1.92
N ILE A 133 -13.11 6.06 -1.85
CA ILE A 133 -11.79 6.20 -1.23
C ILE A 133 -11.86 5.83 0.26
N ARG A 134 -12.92 6.29 0.95
CA ARG A 134 -13.16 5.94 2.36
C ARG A 134 -13.27 4.44 2.57
N THR A 135 -14.03 3.75 1.70
CA THR A 135 -14.20 2.29 1.77
C THR A 135 -12.87 1.57 1.58
N VAL A 136 -12.10 1.91 0.55
CA VAL A 136 -10.79 1.29 0.28
C VAL A 136 -9.79 1.56 1.41
N LEU A 137 -9.79 2.77 1.96
CA LEU A 137 -8.95 3.11 3.12
C LEU A 137 -9.33 2.28 4.35
N ALA A 138 -10.61 2.24 4.71
CA ALA A 138 -11.10 1.50 5.88
C ALA A 138 -10.84 -0.01 5.76
N GLU A 139 -11.06 -0.59 4.58
CA GLU A 139 -10.74 -2.00 4.33
C GLU A 139 -9.26 -2.31 4.49
N GLY A 140 -8.39 -1.47 3.94
CA GLY A 140 -6.95 -1.64 4.06
C GLY A 140 -6.46 -1.59 5.52
N LEU A 141 -6.95 -0.62 6.30
CA LEU A 141 -6.64 -0.51 7.74
C LEU A 141 -7.13 -1.75 8.51
N ARG A 142 -8.37 -2.17 8.28
CA ARG A 142 -8.94 -3.35 8.93
C ARG A 142 -8.17 -4.64 8.60
N MET A 143 -7.73 -4.80 7.35
CA MET A 143 -6.95 -5.98 6.95
C MET A 143 -5.56 -5.98 7.60
N LEU A 144 -4.91 -4.82 7.71
CA LEU A 144 -3.62 -4.68 8.40
C LEU A 144 -3.75 -5.06 9.88
N ASP A 145 -4.76 -4.53 10.57
CA ASP A 145 -5.01 -4.83 11.98
C ASP A 145 -5.32 -6.32 12.17
N ALA A 146 -6.10 -6.94 11.27
CA ALA A 146 -6.42 -8.36 11.34
C ALA A 146 -5.18 -9.26 11.14
N ASP A 147 -4.28 -8.93 10.22
CA ASP A 147 -3.04 -9.69 10.00
C ASP A 147 -2.10 -9.57 11.24
N LEU A 148 -2.02 -8.39 11.87
CA LEU A 148 -1.27 -8.17 13.12
C LEU A 148 -1.91 -8.93 14.28
N GLU A 149 -3.23 -8.83 14.46
CA GLU A 149 -3.96 -9.52 15.53
C GLU A 149 -3.78 -11.04 15.44
N ALA A 150 -3.87 -11.61 14.24
CA ALA A 150 -3.67 -13.04 14.05
C ALA A 150 -2.28 -13.49 14.52
N ARG A 151 -1.22 -12.74 14.23
CA ARG A 151 0.14 -13.06 14.69
C ARG A 151 0.29 -12.89 16.20
N LEU A 152 -0.29 -11.84 16.77
CA LEU A 152 -0.25 -11.57 18.22
C LEU A 152 -1.04 -12.62 19.02
N ARG A 153 -2.19 -13.06 18.52
CA ARG A 153 -2.97 -14.15 19.10
C ARG A 153 -2.15 -15.44 19.14
N MET A 154 -1.50 -15.78 18.03
CA MET A 154 -0.62 -16.95 17.98
C MET A 154 0.56 -16.84 18.97
N ALA A 155 1.14 -15.65 19.13
CA ALA A 155 2.21 -15.40 20.08
C ALA A 155 1.75 -15.59 21.53
N ARG A 156 0.57 -15.08 21.89
CA ARG A 156 -0.03 -15.31 23.21
C ARG A 156 -0.27 -16.81 23.47
N ASP A 157 -0.82 -17.51 22.49
CA ASP A 157 -1.14 -18.94 22.61
C ASP A 157 0.14 -19.81 22.74
N ARG A 158 1.29 -19.31 22.26
CA ARG A 158 2.62 -19.91 22.40
C ARG A 158 3.38 -19.47 23.66
N GLY A 159 2.82 -18.57 24.46
CA GLY A 159 3.47 -18.02 25.65
C GLY A 159 4.57 -16.98 25.35
N GLU A 160 4.61 -16.44 24.13
CA GLU A 160 5.52 -15.33 23.77
C GLU A 160 4.99 -13.97 24.28
N LEU A 161 3.72 -13.89 24.64
CA LEU A 161 3.07 -12.75 25.28
C LEU A 161 2.46 -13.18 26.60
N ARG A 162 2.22 -12.20 27.47
CA ARG A 162 1.48 -12.43 28.71
C ARG A 162 0.10 -13.02 28.37
N HIS A 163 -0.38 -13.93 29.17
CA HIS A 163 -1.65 -14.62 28.98
C HIS A 163 -2.86 -13.64 29.03
N ASP A 164 -2.76 -12.52 29.80
CA ASP A 164 -3.75 -11.46 29.90
C ASP A 164 -3.61 -10.37 28.82
N ALA A 165 -2.65 -10.50 27.91
CA ALA A 165 -2.52 -9.58 26.79
C ALA A 165 -3.71 -9.68 25.84
N ASP A 166 -4.24 -8.54 25.39
CA ASP A 166 -5.28 -8.47 24.37
C ASP A 166 -4.66 -8.29 22.97
N PRO A 167 -4.67 -9.32 22.10
CA PRO A 167 -4.07 -9.23 20.79
C PRO A 167 -4.72 -8.16 19.87
N ALA A 168 -6.02 -7.90 20.04
CA ALA A 168 -6.71 -6.88 19.22
C ALA A 168 -6.23 -5.47 19.59
N VAL A 169 -6.10 -5.19 20.90
CA VAL A 169 -5.55 -3.90 21.37
C VAL A 169 -4.10 -3.73 20.94
N LEU A 170 -3.27 -4.77 21.08
CA LEU A 170 -1.87 -4.71 20.65
C LEU A 170 -1.71 -4.55 19.14
N ALA A 171 -2.62 -5.12 18.32
CA ALA A 171 -2.62 -4.92 16.88
C ALA A 171 -2.88 -3.47 16.50
N VAL A 172 -3.88 -2.83 17.12
CA VAL A 172 -4.17 -1.41 16.92
C VAL A 172 -2.99 -0.53 17.38
N LEU A 173 -2.34 -0.85 18.50
CA LEU A 173 -1.14 -0.13 18.94
C LEU A 173 0.02 -0.28 17.96
N ALA A 174 0.24 -1.47 17.41
CA ALA A 174 1.27 -1.71 16.41
C ALA A 174 1.00 -0.94 15.11
N SER A 175 -0.23 -0.95 14.62
CA SER A 175 -0.62 -0.20 13.41
C SER A 175 -0.60 1.31 13.64
N ALA A 176 -1.02 1.80 14.81
CA ALA A 176 -0.93 3.22 15.17
C ALA A 176 0.54 3.71 15.20
N ALA A 177 1.46 2.91 15.74
CA ALA A 177 2.89 3.20 15.70
C ALA A 177 3.41 3.24 14.25
N LEU A 178 2.98 2.31 13.40
CA LEU A 178 3.31 2.32 11.97
C LEU A 178 2.83 3.60 11.28
N HIS A 179 1.60 4.04 11.54
CA HIS A 179 1.06 5.29 10.97
C HIS A 179 1.84 6.51 11.46
N SER A 180 2.24 6.55 12.74
CA SER A 180 3.12 7.58 13.29
C SER A 180 4.49 7.59 12.59
N ILE A 181 5.09 6.42 12.35
CA ILE A 181 6.34 6.26 11.60
C ILE A 181 6.18 6.78 10.16
N ALA A 182 5.07 6.46 9.49
CA ALA A 182 4.80 6.93 8.14
C ALA A 182 4.70 8.46 8.02
N ILE A 183 4.01 9.09 8.97
CA ILE A 183 3.88 10.56 9.04
C ILE A 183 5.24 11.21 9.29
N ARG A 184 6.05 10.66 10.21
CA ARG A 184 7.40 11.14 10.51
C ARG A 184 8.36 10.94 9.34
N ALA A 185 8.24 9.83 8.59
CA ALA A 185 9.00 9.65 7.35
C ALA A 185 8.69 10.79 6.37
N ARG A 186 7.41 11.10 6.15
CA ARG A 186 7.00 12.21 5.27
C ARG A 186 7.47 13.57 5.77
N ALA A 187 7.63 13.73 7.09
CA ALA A 187 8.21 14.92 7.72
C ALA A 187 9.75 14.99 7.64
N GLY A 188 10.40 14.01 6.99
CA GLY A 188 11.84 14.03 6.75
C GLY A 188 12.69 13.35 7.83
N VAL A 189 12.07 12.64 8.79
CA VAL A 189 12.83 11.87 9.79
C VAL A 189 13.55 10.70 9.10
N CYS A 190 14.83 10.52 9.42
CA CYS A 190 15.66 9.52 8.76
C CYS A 190 15.25 8.08 9.12
N ARG A 191 15.56 7.14 8.22
CA ARG A 191 15.18 5.72 8.36
C ARG A 191 15.71 5.09 9.66
N ALA A 192 16.91 5.46 10.09
CA ALA A 192 17.50 4.91 11.31
C ALA A 192 16.72 5.30 12.57
N GLU A 193 16.32 6.56 12.68
CA GLU A 193 15.51 7.04 13.81
C GLU A 193 14.12 6.41 13.79
N LEU A 194 13.50 6.25 12.62
CA LEU A 194 12.19 5.60 12.48
C LEU A 194 12.26 4.12 12.86
N ARG A 195 13.35 3.44 12.50
CA ARG A 195 13.60 2.05 12.90
C ARG A 195 13.79 1.92 14.42
N GLU A 196 14.39 2.91 15.06
CA GLU A 196 14.53 2.93 16.52
C GLU A 196 13.16 3.13 17.22
N ILE A 197 12.26 3.93 16.65
CA ILE A 197 10.87 4.04 17.13
C ILE A 197 10.18 2.67 17.03
N ALA A 198 10.32 1.99 15.89
CA ALA A 198 9.78 0.64 15.70
C ALA A 198 10.32 -0.35 16.76
N ARG A 199 11.63 -0.33 17.00
CA ARG A 199 12.26 -1.19 18.00
C ARG A 199 11.70 -0.96 19.41
N LYS A 200 11.55 0.30 19.81
CA LYS A 200 10.94 0.67 21.10
C LYS A 200 9.48 0.21 21.20
N THR A 201 8.72 0.36 20.11
CA THR A 201 7.34 -0.13 20.04
C THR A 201 7.30 -1.65 20.23
N VAL A 202 8.17 -2.38 19.55
CA VAL A 202 8.26 -3.85 19.69
C VAL A 202 8.62 -4.24 21.12
N CYS A 203 9.56 -3.55 21.77
CA CYS A 203 9.87 -3.80 23.18
C CYS A 203 8.64 -3.60 24.08
N VAL A 204 7.82 -2.58 23.84
CA VAL A 204 6.61 -2.34 24.65
C VAL A 204 5.54 -3.42 24.41
N ILE A 205 5.41 -3.91 23.17
CA ILE A 205 4.42 -4.94 22.82
C ILE A 205 4.82 -6.32 23.39
N CYS A 206 6.10 -6.64 23.34
CA CYS A 206 6.59 -7.97 23.77
C CYS A 206 6.85 -8.08 25.29
N GLY A 207 6.99 -6.97 26.01
CA GLY A 207 7.27 -6.90 27.47
C GLY A 207 8.74 -6.76 27.72
#